data_d259666514db128743697b1b11d6caca
#
_entry.id   d259666514db128743697b1b11d6caca
#
_cell.length_a   1.000
_cell.length_b   1.000
_cell.length_c   1.000
_cell.angle_alpha   90.00
_cell.angle_beta   90.00
_cell.angle_gamma   90.00
#
_symmetry.space_group_name_H-M   'P 1'
#
loop_
_entity.id
_entity.type
_entity.pdbx_description
1 polymer ?
#
loop_
_entity_poly.entity_id
_entity_poly.type
_entity_poly.pdbx_seq_one_letter_code
_entity_poly.pdbx_strand_id
1 'polypeptide(L)'
;DDDVIVSEIMEENVICVNTLDDQEKVAQMFSNYNFLALPVVDTENRLVGIVTIDDAIDVLQEEATEDIEKMAAVMPSDKPYMKTSVFGIYKKRIPWLLVLMLSATFTSAIISHFESALASVIVLSSFIPMITGTGGKAGSQASVSVIRALSLGEIKFCNAIKVLWKEFRVSILCGVTLAAAKFIKLMIFDLNGKENAFFIGLVVSLTLIGTIIMAKLLG
;
A
#
# COMPACT_ATOMS: atom_id res chain seq x y z
N ASP A 1 15.56 24.58 46.66
CA ASP A 1 16.01 24.26 48.03
C ASP A 1 17.31 23.50 47.88
N ASP A 2 18.40 24.07 48.36
CA ASP A 2 19.78 23.58 48.15
C ASP A 2 20.09 22.28 48.94
N ASP A 3 19.19 21.82 49.78
CA ASP A 3 19.38 20.67 50.68
C ASP A 3 18.60 19.40 50.28
N VAL A 4 17.90 19.41 49.12
CA VAL A 4 17.12 18.24 48.65
C VAL A 4 18.06 17.24 47.96
N ILE A 5 18.04 15.98 48.44
CA ILE A 5 18.85 14.91 47.85
C ILE A 5 18.27 14.53 46.48
N VAL A 6 19.10 14.36 45.45
CA VAL A 6 18.68 14.05 44.10
C VAL A 6 17.78 12.78 44.03
N SER A 7 18.03 11.80 44.90
CA SER A 7 17.21 10.58 45.00
C SER A 7 15.76 10.82 45.45
N GLU A 8 15.46 11.96 46.05
CA GLU A 8 14.10 12.30 46.48
C GLU A 8 13.26 12.96 45.37
N ILE A 9 13.93 13.49 44.35
CA ILE A 9 13.27 14.24 43.26
C ILE A 9 13.43 13.57 41.90
N MET A 10 14.27 12.52 41.79
CA MET A 10 14.47 11.83 40.54
C MET A 10 13.33 10.87 40.21
N GLU A 11 13.00 10.73 38.96
CA GLU A 11 12.12 9.68 38.46
C GLU A 11 12.92 8.39 38.27
N GLU A 12 12.51 7.30 38.97
CA GLU A 12 13.23 6.02 38.90
C GLU A 12 12.87 5.21 37.66
N ASN A 13 11.65 5.38 37.14
CA ASN A 13 11.15 4.63 35.98
C ASN A 13 11.18 5.49 34.70
N VAL A 14 12.37 5.91 34.30
CA VAL A 14 12.54 6.72 33.10
C VAL A 14 12.39 5.87 31.84
N ILE A 15 11.52 6.31 30.93
CA ILE A 15 11.42 5.71 29.60
C ILE A 15 12.68 6.11 28.81
N CYS A 16 13.46 5.12 28.42
CA CYS A 16 14.68 5.29 27.62
C CYS A 16 14.67 4.40 26.38
N VAL A 17 15.54 4.70 25.44
CA VAL A 17 15.77 3.92 24.23
C VAL A 17 17.19 3.41 24.20
N ASN A 18 17.41 2.28 23.55
CA ASN A 18 18.75 1.69 23.41
C ASN A 18 19.41 2.19 22.12
N THR A 19 20.74 2.27 22.11
CA THR A 19 21.53 2.62 20.92
C THR A 19 21.31 1.68 19.72
N LEU A 20 20.76 0.49 19.94
CA LEU A 20 20.44 -0.52 18.91
C LEU A 20 18.97 -0.53 18.50
N ASP A 21 18.15 0.32 19.11
CA ASP A 21 16.73 0.41 18.75
C ASP A 21 16.58 1.03 17.35
N ASP A 22 15.57 0.56 16.65
CA ASP A 22 15.19 1.04 15.33
C ASP A 22 14.73 2.50 15.41
N GLN A 23 15.26 3.35 14.52
CA GLN A 23 14.97 4.79 14.51
C GLN A 23 13.47 5.11 14.34
N GLU A 24 12.74 4.33 13.54
CA GLU A 24 11.31 4.50 13.34
C GLU A 24 10.55 4.25 14.64
N LYS A 25 10.90 3.20 15.39
CA LYS A 25 10.28 2.93 16.70
C LYS A 25 10.56 4.03 17.71
N VAL A 26 11.79 4.53 17.73
CA VAL A 26 12.18 5.66 18.58
C VAL A 26 11.35 6.89 18.24
N ALA A 27 11.23 7.23 16.98
CA ALA A 27 10.43 8.36 16.51
C ALA A 27 8.92 8.19 16.85
N GLN A 28 8.38 6.97 16.74
CA GLN A 28 7.01 6.66 17.14
C GLN A 28 6.79 6.84 18.64
N MET A 29 7.78 6.61 19.50
CA MET A 29 7.67 6.84 20.94
C MET A 29 7.45 8.32 21.25
N PHE A 30 8.09 9.24 20.53
CA PHE A 30 7.83 10.69 20.67
C PHE A 30 6.37 11.02 20.39
N SER A 31 5.80 10.47 19.34
CA SER A 31 4.38 10.66 19.00
C SER A 31 3.42 10.06 20.03
N ASN A 32 3.76 8.88 20.59
CA ASN A 32 2.89 8.17 21.51
C ASN A 32 2.86 8.78 22.93
N TYR A 33 4.01 9.30 23.37
CA TYR A 33 4.17 9.80 24.74
C TYR A 33 4.29 11.33 24.83
N ASN A 34 4.32 12.03 23.70
CA ASN A 34 4.49 13.48 23.61
C ASN A 34 5.77 13.98 24.31
N PHE A 35 6.85 13.23 24.22
CA PHE A 35 8.13 13.62 24.79
C PHE A 35 8.80 14.72 23.95
N LEU A 36 9.60 15.57 24.64
CA LEU A 36 10.46 16.57 23.98
C LEU A 36 11.88 16.03 23.77
N ALA A 37 12.31 15.11 24.62
CA ALA A 37 13.57 14.40 24.53
C ALA A 37 13.46 13.03 25.17
N LEU A 38 14.22 12.06 24.66
CA LEU A 38 14.35 10.71 25.22
C LEU A 38 15.81 10.42 25.53
N PRO A 39 16.14 9.91 26.73
CA PRO A 39 17.47 9.43 27.04
C PRO A 39 17.80 8.17 26.25
N VAL A 40 19.03 8.11 25.75
CA VAL A 40 19.60 6.95 25.04
C VAL A 40 20.57 6.23 25.95
N VAL A 41 20.39 4.94 26.10
CA VAL A 41 21.27 4.08 26.93
C VAL A 41 21.98 3.03 26.07
N ASP A 42 23.13 2.58 26.55
CA ASP A 42 23.85 1.45 25.96
C ASP A 42 23.30 0.10 26.49
N THR A 43 23.91 -1.00 26.07
CA THR A 43 23.54 -2.35 26.50
C THR A 43 23.77 -2.62 28.00
N GLU A 44 24.54 -1.73 28.68
CA GLU A 44 24.80 -1.79 30.11
C GLU A 44 23.95 -0.78 30.91
N ASN A 45 22.88 -0.21 30.28
CA ASN A 45 22.01 0.82 30.84
C ASN A 45 22.72 2.11 31.28
N ARG A 46 23.85 2.47 30.65
CA ARG A 46 24.53 3.74 30.87
C ARG A 46 24.00 4.79 29.91
N LEU A 47 23.74 5.98 30.41
CA LEU A 47 23.33 7.10 29.58
C LEU A 47 24.44 7.49 28.61
N VAL A 48 24.15 7.41 27.31
CA VAL A 48 25.07 7.74 26.21
C VAL A 48 24.76 9.11 25.61
N GLY A 49 23.47 9.49 25.60
CA GLY A 49 23.04 10.77 25.04
C GLY A 49 21.54 10.95 25.16
N ILE A 50 21.04 11.87 24.37
CA ILE A 50 19.58 12.12 24.22
C ILE A 50 19.24 12.20 22.74
N VAL A 51 18.00 11.84 22.40
CA VAL A 51 17.36 12.16 21.12
C VAL A 51 16.31 13.21 21.39
N THR A 52 16.19 14.21 20.54
CA THR A 52 15.25 15.32 20.69
C THR A 52 14.09 15.19 19.70
N ILE A 53 12.99 15.92 19.94
CA ILE A 53 11.79 15.85 19.10
C ILE A 53 12.05 16.32 17.66
N ASP A 54 12.94 17.27 17.46
CA ASP A 54 13.32 17.76 16.13
C ASP A 54 13.96 16.67 15.29
N ASP A 55 14.93 15.89 15.85
CA ASP A 55 15.50 14.73 15.18
C ASP A 55 14.43 13.65 14.90
N ALA A 56 13.53 13.42 15.85
CA ALA A 56 12.44 12.46 15.66
C ALA A 56 11.47 12.87 14.54
N ILE A 57 11.20 14.17 14.37
CA ILE A 57 10.36 14.68 13.26
C ILE A 57 11.04 14.44 11.92
N ASP A 58 12.34 14.66 11.82
CA ASP A 58 13.08 14.42 10.58
C ASP A 58 13.02 12.94 10.19
N VAL A 59 13.23 12.02 11.14
CA VAL A 59 13.08 10.58 10.92
C VAL A 59 11.66 10.23 10.45
N LEU A 60 10.62 10.76 11.10
CA LEU A 60 9.23 10.50 10.68
C LEU A 60 8.93 10.99 9.26
N GLN A 61 9.53 12.10 8.83
CA GLN A 61 9.39 12.59 7.45
C GLN A 61 10.13 11.72 6.44
N GLU A 62 11.33 11.24 6.79
CA GLU A 62 12.11 10.32 5.96
C GLU A 62 11.37 9.00 5.77
N GLU A 63 10.88 8.38 6.85
CA GLU A 63 10.12 7.12 6.81
C GLU A 63 8.82 7.28 6.02
N ALA A 64 8.07 8.39 6.22
CA ALA A 64 6.87 8.67 5.45
C ALA A 64 7.16 8.82 3.94
N THR A 65 8.29 9.40 3.59
CA THR A 65 8.73 9.55 2.19
C THR A 65 9.11 8.19 1.61
N GLU A 66 9.86 7.38 2.36
CA GLU A 66 10.22 6.01 1.98
C GLU A 66 8.99 5.15 1.74
N ASP A 67 8.00 5.22 2.63
CA ASP A 67 6.74 4.50 2.50
C ASP A 67 5.99 4.87 1.21
N ILE A 68 5.92 6.17 0.87
CA ILE A 68 5.30 6.65 -0.37
C ILE A 68 6.05 6.11 -1.60
N GLU A 69 7.38 6.13 -1.59
CA GLU A 69 8.20 5.61 -2.68
C GLU A 69 8.04 4.09 -2.82
N LYS A 70 8.01 3.33 -1.72
CA LYS A 70 7.73 1.89 -1.71
C LYS A 70 6.33 1.56 -2.23
N MET A 71 5.29 2.32 -1.83
CA MET A 71 3.94 2.16 -2.35
C MET A 71 3.85 2.39 -3.87
N ALA A 72 4.70 3.27 -4.40
CA ALA A 72 4.82 3.50 -5.83
C ALA A 72 5.77 2.52 -6.54
N ALA A 73 6.34 1.55 -5.80
CA ALA A 73 7.36 0.62 -6.26
C ALA A 73 8.59 1.32 -6.89
N VAL A 74 8.97 2.44 -6.31
CA VAL A 74 10.18 3.20 -6.60
C VAL A 74 11.19 2.91 -5.50
N MET A 75 12.45 2.69 -5.85
CA MET A 75 13.50 2.51 -4.84
C MET A 75 13.73 3.83 -4.08
N PRO A 76 13.80 3.79 -2.72
CA PRO A 76 13.93 4.97 -1.89
C PRO A 76 15.13 5.87 -2.22
N SER A 77 15.02 7.16 -1.88
CA SER A 77 16.04 8.17 -2.17
C SER A 77 16.28 9.12 -1.01
N ASP A 78 17.50 9.09 -0.47
CA ASP A 78 17.95 10.05 0.56
C ASP A 78 18.24 11.45 0.00
N LYS A 79 18.10 11.64 -1.31
CA LYS A 79 18.42 12.92 -1.97
C LYS A 79 17.16 13.64 -2.42
N PRO A 80 17.06 14.95 -2.18
CA PRO A 80 15.97 15.77 -2.72
C PRO A 80 15.83 15.59 -4.24
N TYR A 81 14.61 15.56 -4.74
CA TYR A 81 14.27 15.29 -6.15
C TYR A 81 15.09 16.15 -7.12
N MET A 82 15.21 17.46 -6.87
CA MET A 82 15.95 18.39 -7.74
C MET A 82 17.47 18.18 -7.72
N LYS A 83 18.01 17.55 -6.69
CA LYS A 83 19.44 17.21 -6.59
C LYS A 83 19.78 15.85 -7.16
N THR A 84 18.78 15.03 -7.46
CA THR A 84 18.98 13.70 -8.04
C THR A 84 19.11 13.80 -9.55
N SER A 85 20.15 13.20 -10.12
CA SER A 85 20.36 13.21 -11.57
C SER A 85 19.28 12.41 -12.29
N VAL A 86 18.98 12.74 -13.54
CA VAL A 86 18.02 12.02 -14.40
C VAL A 86 18.34 10.52 -14.45
N PHE A 87 19.61 10.17 -14.59
CA PHE A 87 20.05 8.78 -14.60
C PHE A 87 19.83 8.07 -13.25
N GLY A 88 19.99 8.80 -12.14
CA GLY A 88 19.69 8.30 -10.79
C GLY A 88 18.21 7.95 -10.63
N ILE A 89 17.31 8.83 -11.07
CA ILE A 89 15.87 8.61 -11.06
C ILE A 89 15.49 7.42 -11.96
N TYR A 90 16.06 7.36 -13.18
CA TYR A 90 15.86 6.24 -14.11
C TYR A 90 16.21 4.89 -13.46
N LYS A 91 17.40 4.80 -12.85
CA LYS A 91 17.90 3.57 -12.23
C LYS A 91 17.00 3.06 -11.09
N LYS A 92 16.33 3.97 -10.38
CA LYS A 92 15.40 3.62 -9.29
C LYS A 92 14.04 3.12 -9.78
N ARG A 93 13.60 3.50 -10.98
CA ARG A 93 12.30 3.14 -11.54
C ARG A 93 12.33 1.96 -12.49
N ILE A 94 13.41 1.78 -13.25
CA ILE A 94 13.47 0.79 -14.33
C ILE A 94 13.31 -0.67 -13.87
N PRO A 95 13.85 -1.14 -12.72
CA PRO A 95 13.70 -2.53 -12.32
C PRO A 95 12.25 -2.94 -12.20
N TRP A 96 11.42 -2.10 -11.56
CA TRP A 96 9.99 -2.39 -11.41
C TRP A 96 9.24 -2.35 -12.75
N LEU A 97 9.56 -1.40 -13.60
CA LEU A 97 8.94 -1.30 -14.93
C LEU A 97 9.25 -2.52 -15.80
N LEU A 98 10.45 -3.10 -15.67
CA LEU A 98 10.80 -4.36 -16.35
C LEU A 98 9.98 -5.53 -15.80
N VAL A 99 9.77 -5.63 -14.49
CA VAL A 99 8.89 -6.65 -13.89
C VAL A 99 7.46 -6.52 -14.40
N LEU A 100 6.94 -5.29 -14.48
CA LEU A 100 5.60 -5.03 -15.02
C LEU A 100 5.51 -5.39 -16.51
N MET A 101 6.55 -5.12 -17.30
CA MET A 101 6.61 -5.51 -18.71
C MET A 101 6.58 -7.04 -18.88
N LEU A 102 7.33 -7.77 -18.05
CA LEU A 102 7.27 -9.24 -18.05
C LEU A 102 5.88 -9.75 -17.70
N SER A 103 5.25 -9.18 -16.66
CA SER A 103 3.86 -9.51 -16.29
C SER A 103 2.87 -9.25 -17.43
N ALA A 104 3.03 -8.13 -18.13
CA ALA A 104 2.20 -7.82 -19.30
C ALA A 104 2.35 -8.85 -20.44
N THR A 105 3.55 -9.42 -20.60
CA THR A 105 3.81 -10.50 -21.58
C THR A 105 2.98 -11.76 -21.26
N PHE A 106 2.90 -12.15 -19.98
CA PHE A 106 2.03 -13.26 -19.57
C PHE A 106 0.56 -12.98 -19.84
N THR A 107 0.11 -11.76 -19.57
CA THR A 107 -1.27 -11.35 -19.89
C THR A 107 -1.55 -11.45 -21.38
N SER A 108 -0.64 -11.00 -22.24
CA SER A 108 -0.75 -11.13 -23.70
C SER A 108 -0.82 -12.58 -24.16
N ALA A 109 0.01 -13.46 -23.60
CA ALA A 109 0.01 -14.88 -23.91
C ALA A 109 -1.34 -15.55 -23.53
N ILE A 110 -1.91 -15.20 -22.37
CA ILE A 110 -3.24 -15.70 -21.96
C ILE A 110 -4.32 -15.23 -22.94
N ILE A 111 -4.32 -13.95 -23.34
CA ILE A 111 -5.30 -13.40 -24.28
C ILE A 111 -5.18 -14.13 -25.63
N SER A 112 -3.97 -14.35 -26.14
CA SER A 112 -3.73 -15.07 -27.38
C SER A 112 -4.20 -16.54 -27.33
N HIS A 113 -4.05 -17.20 -26.17
CA HIS A 113 -4.56 -18.56 -25.99
C HIS A 113 -6.08 -18.66 -26.11
N PHE A 114 -6.81 -17.63 -25.69
CA PHE A 114 -8.27 -17.56 -25.78
C PHE A 114 -8.80 -16.77 -26.98
N GLU A 115 -7.95 -16.48 -27.98
CA GLU A 115 -8.29 -15.66 -29.15
C GLU A 115 -9.50 -16.20 -29.92
N SER A 116 -9.57 -17.51 -30.14
CA SER A 116 -10.70 -18.15 -30.84
C SER A 116 -12.04 -17.99 -30.10
N ALA A 117 -12.02 -18.06 -28.75
CA ALA A 117 -13.20 -17.84 -27.93
C ALA A 117 -13.61 -16.36 -27.93
N LEU A 118 -12.66 -15.44 -27.91
CA LEU A 118 -12.90 -14.00 -27.98
C LEU A 118 -13.39 -13.57 -29.35
N ALA A 119 -12.90 -14.20 -30.43
CA ALA A 119 -13.33 -13.92 -31.81
C ALA A 119 -14.81 -14.26 -32.05
N SER A 120 -15.35 -15.26 -31.33
CA SER A 120 -16.78 -15.61 -31.41
C SER A 120 -17.70 -14.50 -30.84
N VAL A 121 -17.20 -13.68 -29.91
CA VAL A 121 -17.92 -12.55 -29.29
C VAL A 121 -16.98 -11.34 -29.16
N ILE A 122 -16.65 -10.73 -30.28
CA ILE A 122 -15.66 -9.62 -30.40
C ILE A 122 -15.92 -8.49 -29.38
N VAL A 123 -17.18 -8.24 -29.04
CA VAL A 123 -17.56 -7.21 -28.06
C VAL A 123 -16.93 -7.44 -26.69
N LEU A 124 -16.65 -8.69 -26.30
CA LEU A 124 -16.01 -8.98 -25.00
C LEU A 124 -14.58 -8.44 -24.92
N SER A 125 -13.84 -8.48 -26.01
CA SER A 125 -12.46 -7.99 -26.03
C SER A 125 -12.35 -6.49 -25.74
N SER A 126 -13.38 -5.71 -26.09
CA SER A 126 -13.43 -4.26 -25.81
C SER A 126 -13.55 -3.94 -24.31
N PHE A 127 -13.96 -4.89 -23.49
CA PHE A 127 -14.08 -4.70 -22.04
C PHE A 127 -12.83 -5.11 -21.25
N ILE A 128 -11.87 -5.81 -21.87
CA ILE A 128 -10.62 -6.24 -21.21
C ILE A 128 -9.87 -5.07 -20.57
N PRO A 129 -9.59 -3.94 -21.27
CA PRO A 129 -8.88 -2.81 -20.66
C PRO A 129 -9.61 -2.20 -19.47
N MET A 130 -10.95 -2.19 -19.51
CA MET A 130 -11.76 -1.67 -18.41
C MET A 130 -11.68 -2.59 -17.18
N ILE A 131 -11.81 -3.91 -17.38
CA ILE A 131 -11.77 -4.89 -16.29
C ILE A 131 -10.38 -4.89 -15.63
N THR A 132 -9.31 -4.96 -16.43
CA THR A 132 -7.93 -4.96 -15.93
C THR A 132 -7.57 -3.66 -15.24
N GLY A 133 -7.97 -2.51 -15.82
CA GLY A 133 -7.73 -1.20 -15.23
C GLY A 133 -8.50 -0.98 -13.92
N THR A 134 -9.74 -1.47 -13.82
CA THR A 134 -10.53 -1.40 -12.57
C THR A 134 -9.94 -2.32 -11.51
N GLY A 135 -9.54 -3.53 -11.87
CA GLY A 135 -8.87 -4.47 -10.97
C GLY A 135 -7.57 -3.89 -10.41
N GLY A 136 -6.69 -3.38 -11.28
CA GLY A 136 -5.44 -2.76 -10.86
C GLY A 136 -5.62 -1.61 -9.87
N LYS A 137 -6.60 -0.71 -10.13
CA LYS A 137 -6.93 0.37 -9.18
C LYS A 137 -7.50 -0.14 -7.86
N ALA A 138 -8.34 -1.19 -7.89
CA ALA A 138 -8.91 -1.78 -6.68
C ALA A 138 -7.82 -2.45 -5.82
N GLY A 139 -6.87 -3.15 -6.43
CA GLY A 139 -5.72 -3.74 -5.75
C GLY A 139 -4.82 -2.66 -5.14
N SER A 140 -4.46 -1.64 -5.92
CA SER A 140 -3.65 -0.52 -5.42
C SER A 140 -4.30 0.20 -4.22
N GLN A 141 -5.63 0.37 -4.20
CA GLN A 141 -6.33 0.94 -3.04
C GLN A 141 -6.21 0.07 -1.80
N ALA A 142 -6.28 -1.26 -1.95
CA ALA A 142 -6.10 -2.18 -0.83
C ALA A 142 -4.66 -2.13 -0.31
N SER A 143 -3.66 -2.24 -1.21
CA SER A 143 -2.23 -2.14 -0.86
C SER A 143 -1.91 -0.88 -0.08
N VAL A 144 -2.27 0.29 -0.60
CA VAL A 144 -2.00 1.58 0.04
C VAL A 144 -2.62 1.65 1.43
N SER A 145 -3.86 1.17 1.59
CA SER A 145 -4.56 1.19 2.88
C SER A 145 -3.90 0.26 3.90
N VAL A 146 -3.46 -0.93 3.47
CA VAL A 146 -2.82 -1.92 4.34
C VAL A 146 -1.39 -1.49 4.71
N ILE A 147 -0.61 -1.01 3.74
CA ILE A 147 0.75 -0.50 3.98
C ILE A 147 0.69 0.66 4.97
N ARG A 148 -0.23 1.61 4.78
CA ARG A 148 -0.40 2.73 5.71
C ARG A 148 -0.77 2.29 7.13
N ALA A 149 -1.66 1.31 7.27
CA ALA A 149 -2.04 0.77 8.57
C ALA A 149 -0.88 -0.01 9.24
N LEU A 150 0.01 -0.64 8.44
CA LEU A 150 1.23 -1.27 8.94
C LEU A 150 2.24 -0.22 9.42
N SER A 151 2.47 0.82 8.64
CA SER A 151 3.43 1.88 9.00
C SER A 151 3.00 2.69 10.22
N LEU A 152 1.68 2.85 10.46
CA LEU A 152 1.15 3.45 11.68
C LEU A 152 1.11 2.49 12.88
N GLY A 153 1.50 1.22 12.72
CA GLY A 153 1.43 0.23 13.78
C GLY A 153 0.01 -0.20 14.17
N GLU A 154 -1.04 0.22 13.42
CA GLU A 154 -2.44 -0.16 13.66
C GLU A 154 -2.67 -1.67 13.47
N ILE A 155 -1.93 -2.28 12.55
CA ILE A 155 -1.96 -3.71 12.27
C ILE A 155 -0.55 -4.29 12.37
N LYS A 156 -0.48 -5.59 12.71
CA LYS A 156 0.78 -6.36 12.76
C LYS A 156 0.66 -7.55 11.83
N PHE A 157 1.78 -8.10 11.38
CA PHE A 157 1.80 -9.30 10.51
C PHE A 157 1.00 -10.48 11.08
N CYS A 158 0.93 -10.62 12.41
CA CYS A 158 0.10 -11.64 13.06
C CYS A 158 -1.41 -11.45 12.81
N ASN A 159 -1.83 -10.28 12.38
CA ASN A 159 -3.22 -9.96 12.05
C ASN A 159 -3.57 -10.19 10.56
N ALA A 160 -2.65 -10.69 9.73
CA ALA A 160 -2.81 -10.81 8.29
C ALA A 160 -4.13 -11.51 7.87
N ILE A 161 -4.51 -12.61 8.55
CA ILE A 161 -5.75 -13.32 8.23
C ILE A 161 -6.99 -12.45 8.50
N LYS A 162 -6.98 -11.64 9.55
CA LYS A 162 -8.08 -10.71 9.86
C LYS A 162 -8.19 -9.60 8.81
N VAL A 163 -7.04 -9.10 8.35
CA VAL A 163 -6.95 -8.09 7.29
C VAL A 163 -7.47 -8.66 5.98
N LEU A 164 -7.00 -9.84 5.56
CA LEU A 164 -7.48 -10.53 4.36
C LEU A 164 -8.99 -10.76 4.39
N TRP A 165 -9.53 -11.20 5.54
CA TRP A 165 -10.98 -11.39 5.69
C TRP A 165 -11.76 -10.07 5.59
N LYS A 166 -11.20 -8.98 6.13
CA LYS A 166 -11.79 -7.64 6.01
C LYS A 166 -11.78 -7.17 4.55
N GLU A 167 -10.64 -7.27 3.87
CA GLU A 167 -10.51 -6.88 2.45
C GLU A 167 -11.39 -7.76 1.54
N PHE A 168 -11.52 -9.06 1.82
CA PHE A 168 -12.45 -9.93 1.10
C PHE A 168 -13.90 -9.43 1.18
N ARG A 169 -14.39 -9.07 2.36
CA ARG A 169 -15.74 -8.51 2.53
C ARG A 169 -15.92 -7.18 1.82
N VAL A 170 -14.92 -6.30 1.90
CA VAL A 170 -14.92 -5.02 1.19
C VAL A 170 -14.91 -5.24 -0.33
N SER A 171 -14.14 -6.22 -0.82
CA SER A 171 -14.07 -6.53 -2.26
C SER A 171 -15.41 -7.03 -2.82
N ILE A 172 -16.17 -7.81 -2.06
CA ILE A 172 -17.52 -8.24 -2.45
C ILE A 172 -18.44 -7.03 -2.58
N LEU A 173 -18.47 -6.15 -1.59
CA LEU A 173 -19.33 -4.95 -1.63
C LEU A 173 -18.96 -4.04 -2.82
N CYS A 174 -17.69 -3.74 -2.99
CA CYS A 174 -17.20 -2.95 -4.13
C CYS A 174 -17.51 -3.64 -5.46
N GLY A 175 -17.23 -4.94 -5.55
CA GLY A 175 -17.43 -5.72 -6.75
C GLY A 175 -18.90 -5.76 -7.18
N VAL A 176 -19.82 -6.03 -6.26
CA VAL A 176 -21.26 -6.05 -6.54
C VAL A 176 -21.76 -4.66 -6.96
N THR A 177 -21.35 -3.62 -6.24
CA THR A 177 -21.75 -2.24 -6.55
C THR A 177 -21.30 -1.82 -7.95
N LEU A 178 -20.01 -2.05 -8.27
CA LEU A 178 -19.45 -1.70 -9.58
C LEU A 178 -20.01 -2.55 -10.71
N ALA A 179 -20.25 -3.85 -10.45
CA ALA A 179 -20.86 -4.76 -11.42
C ALA A 179 -22.32 -4.33 -11.73
N ALA A 180 -23.11 -3.98 -10.72
CA ALA A 180 -24.47 -3.48 -10.91
C ALA A 180 -24.50 -2.19 -11.72
N ALA A 181 -23.66 -1.21 -11.35
CA ALA A 181 -23.54 0.05 -12.09
C ALA A 181 -23.11 -0.19 -13.55
N LYS A 182 -22.12 -1.08 -13.76
CA LYS A 182 -21.65 -1.42 -15.10
C LYS A 182 -22.71 -2.17 -15.89
N PHE A 183 -23.42 -3.12 -15.30
CA PHE A 183 -24.50 -3.84 -15.96
C PHE A 183 -25.60 -2.90 -16.45
N ILE A 184 -26.02 -1.96 -15.61
CA ILE A 184 -27.02 -0.94 -15.97
C ILE A 184 -26.52 -0.09 -17.15
N LYS A 185 -25.26 0.39 -17.07
CA LYS A 185 -24.65 1.15 -18.15
C LYS A 185 -24.62 0.35 -19.45
N LEU A 186 -24.22 -0.91 -19.41
CA LEU A 186 -24.14 -1.78 -20.58
C LEU A 186 -25.50 -1.96 -21.24
N MET A 187 -26.56 -2.18 -20.45
CA MET A 187 -27.90 -2.37 -20.96
C MET A 187 -28.47 -1.12 -21.63
N ILE A 188 -28.15 0.07 -21.07
CA ILE A 188 -28.72 1.33 -21.58
C ILE A 188 -27.94 1.87 -22.79
N PHE A 189 -26.61 1.82 -22.74
CA PHE A 189 -25.76 2.55 -23.71
C PHE A 189 -24.98 1.66 -24.66
N ASP A 190 -24.35 0.60 -24.17
CA ASP A 190 -23.34 -0.10 -24.96
C ASP A 190 -23.92 -1.30 -25.75
N LEU A 191 -24.96 -1.93 -25.25
CA LEU A 191 -25.54 -3.17 -25.77
C LEU A 191 -27.01 -3.04 -26.19
N ASN A 192 -27.57 -1.83 -26.19
CA ASN A 192 -28.97 -1.61 -26.54
C ASN A 192 -29.25 -2.10 -27.96
N GLY A 193 -30.21 -3.04 -28.10
CA GLY A 193 -30.58 -3.61 -29.39
C GLY A 193 -29.62 -4.68 -29.96
N LYS A 194 -28.58 -5.09 -29.23
CA LYS A 194 -27.68 -6.17 -29.67
C LYS A 194 -28.20 -7.54 -29.24
N GLU A 195 -28.01 -8.54 -30.11
CA GLU A 195 -28.26 -9.94 -29.74
C GLU A 195 -27.39 -10.34 -28.54
N ASN A 196 -27.95 -11.14 -27.66
CA ASN A 196 -27.28 -11.63 -26.43
C ASN A 196 -26.78 -10.55 -25.47
N ALA A 197 -27.31 -9.30 -25.56
CA ALA A 197 -26.90 -8.18 -24.70
C ALA A 197 -26.92 -8.53 -23.20
N PHE A 198 -27.96 -9.22 -22.75
CA PHE A 198 -28.10 -9.64 -21.37
C PHE A 198 -26.98 -10.57 -20.91
N PHE A 199 -26.66 -11.61 -21.72
CA PHE A 199 -25.60 -12.56 -21.41
C PHE A 199 -24.21 -11.90 -21.39
N ILE A 200 -23.92 -11.02 -22.36
CA ILE A 200 -22.68 -10.27 -22.40
C ILE A 200 -22.54 -9.38 -21.16
N GLY A 201 -23.60 -8.66 -20.82
CA GLY A 201 -23.62 -7.81 -19.61
C GLY A 201 -23.40 -8.62 -18.33
N LEU A 202 -24.01 -9.78 -18.22
CA LEU A 202 -23.87 -10.68 -17.07
C LEU A 202 -22.43 -11.22 -16.95
N VAL A 203 -21.85 -11.70 -18.05
CA VAL A 203 -20.46 -12.20 -18.09
C VAL A 203 -19.49 -11.11 -17.68
N VAL A 204 -19.58 -9.90 -18.28
CA VAL A 204 -18.70 -8.78 -17.94
C VAL A 204 -18.85 -8.38 -16.48
N SER A 205 -20.05 -8.36 -15.93
CA SER A 205 -20.32 -7.99 -14.54
C SER A 205 -19.77 -9.03 -13.55
N LEU A 206 -19.97 -10.32 -13.81
CA LEU A 206 -19.42 -11.39 -12.98
C LEU A 206 -17.89 -11.41 -13.03
N THR A 207 -17.31 -11.24 -14.22
CA THR A 207 -15.86 -11.14 -14.37
C THR A 207 -15.30 -9.95 -13.60
N LEU A 208 -15.99 -8.81 -13.59
CA LEU A 208 -15.57 -7.63 -12.82
C LEU A 208 -15.57 -7.90 -11.33
N ILE A 209 -16.59 -8.59 -10.78
CA ILE A 209 -16.63 -9.01 -9.36
C ILE A 209 -15.43 -9.89 -9.04
N GLY A 210 -15.21 -10.95 -9.82
CA GLY A 210 -14.07 -11.86 -9.63
C GLY A 210 -12.73 -11.14 -9.70
N THR A 211 -12.57 -10.24 -10.66
CA THR A 211 -11.34 -9.44 -10.81
C THR A 211 -11.08 -8.54 -9.60
N ILE A 212 -12.10 -7.87 -9.07
CA ILE A 212 -11.96 -6.99 -7.88
C ILE A 212 -11.60 -7.81 -6.65
N ILE A 213 -12.25 -8.99 -6.46
CA ILE A 213 -11.92 -9.87 -5.34
C ILE A 213 -10.47 -10.33 -5.41
N MET A 214 -10.04 -10.84 -6.57
CA MET A 214 -8.66 -11.30 -6.75
C MET A 214 -7.66 -10.17 -6.60
N ALA A 215 -7.92 -9.01 -7.20
CA ALA A 215 -7.03 -7.86 -7.13
C ALA A 215 -6.83 -7.33 -5.71
N LYS A 216 -7.89 -7.29 -4.89
CA LYS A 216 -7.79 -6.83 -3.49
C LYS A 216 -7.18 -7.85 -2.54
N LEU A 217 -7.21 -9.14 -2.88
CA LEU A 217 -6.59 -10.19 -2.06
C LEU A 217 -5.10 -10.39 -2.39
N LEU A 218 -4.68 -10.06 -3.61
CA LEU A 218 -3.31 -10.24 -4.10
C LEU A 218 -2.50 -8.94 -4.13
N GLY A 219 -3.14 -7.78 -4.11
CA GLY A 219 -2.53 -6.45 -4.04
C GLY A 219 -2.37 -6.00 -2.61
#